data_9433db8abcd56fda3a48e573790005c1
#
_entry.id   9433db8abcd56fda3a48e573790005c1
#
_cell.length_a   1.000
_cell.length_b   1.000
_cell.length_c   1.000
_cell.angle_alpha   90.00
_cell.angle_beta   90.00
_cell.angle_gamma   90.00
#
_symmetry.space_group_name_H-M   'P 1'
#
loop_
_entity.id
_entity.type
_entity.pdbx_description
1 polymer ?
#
loop_
_entity_poly.entity_id
_entity_poly.type
_entity_poly.pdbx_seq_one_letter_code
_entity_poly.pdbx_strand_id
1 'polypeptide(L)'
;MPKTFTDIPHQRPETPLLDRIDAPADLRKLSVDELLVVADELRAFLLYSVGKTGGHFGAGLGVTELTIALHTVFNTPDDRLVWDVGHQTYPHKILTGRREQMLTMRYKDGLSGFPKRSESDFDTFGVGHSSTSISAALGMAMASAQLGDERKTVAIMGDGAMTAGMAFEAINHASHVDKNLLVVLNDNQMSIGHNIGGLSTYFSKLWASKFYTQIREGGKKVLSSMPQATHFVRRTEEYMKSMVSPVTIFEELGFYYVGPIDGHDLPLLVSTLGKLKIIKGPVLLHVITHKGKGFGPAESDPVGYHALNKIEPKPDLPTAMDKPVRARAAVRPKYQQVFGDWLCDMAAKDQRLIGITPAMCDGSGMNTFAERFPDRFEDVAIAEQHAVTVAAGMACEGSKPVVAIY
;
A
#
# COMPACT_ATOMS: atom_id res chain seq x y z
N MET A 1 -1.94 20.98 12.50
CA MET A 1 -1.32 19.66 12.49
C MET A 1 -2.44 18.62 12.45
N PRO A 2 -2.32 17.51 11.72
CA PRO A 2 -3.30 16.43 11.72
C PRO A 2 -3.57 15.93 13.15
N LYS A 3 -4.81 15.57 13.44
CA LYS A 3 -5.19 15.04 14.75
C LYS A 3 -4.60 13.66 14.96
N THR A 4 -3.96 13.44 16.11
CA THR A 4 -3.47 12.11 16.49
C THR A 4 -4.44 11.49 17.51
N PHE A 5 -4.91 10.30 17.21
CA PHE A 5 -5.79 9.50 18.05
C PHE A 5 -4.95 8.53 18.90
N THR A 6 -5.41 8.29 20.14
CA THR A 6 -4.77 7.33 21.07
C THR A 6 -5.61 6.07 21.25
N ASP A 7 -6.91 6.17 21.00
CA ASP A 7 -7.88 5.10 21.23
C ASP A 7 -8.76 4.86 20.02
N ILE A 8 -9.28 3.64 19.90
CA ILE A 8 -10.26 3.29 18.87
C ILE A 8 -11.65 3.63 19.37
N PRO A 9 -12.42 4.49 18.68
CA PRO A 9 -13.73 4.90 19.13
C PRO A 9 -14.70 3.72 19.24
N HIS A 10 -15.41 3.59 20.37
CA HIS A 10 -16.46 2.58 20.55
C HIS A 10 -17.80 3.01 19.94
N GLN A 11 -18.05 4.30 19.87
CA GLN A 11 -19.23 4.91 19.26
C GLN A 11 -18.85 5.58 17.94
N ARG A 12 -19.84 5.71 17.05
CA ARG A 12 -19.65 6.44 15.79
C ARG A 12 -19.18 7.87 16.11
N PRO A 13 -18.04 8.30 15.54
CA PRO A 13 -17.58 9.67 15.71
C PRO A 13 -18.48 10.65 14.94
N GLU A 14 -18.54 11.90 15.39
CA GLU A 14 -19.13 12.97 14.63
C GLU A 14 -18.23 13.32 13.44
N THR A 15 -18.79 13.28 12.24
CA THR A 15 -18.07 13.47 10.98
C THR A 15 -18.87 14.34 10.01
N PRO A 16 -19.15 15.63 10.40
CA PRO A 16 -20.11 16.47 9.69
C PRO A 16 -19.76 16.79 8.23
N LEU A 17 -18.47 16.87 7.87
CA LEU A 17 -18.04 17.05 6.49
C LEU A 17 -18.04 15.72 5.74
N LEU A 18 -17.47 14.67 6.33
CA LEU A 18 -17.44 13.34 5.73
C LEU A 18 -18.85 12.79 5.48
N ASP A 19 -19.81 13.08 6.35
CA ASP A 19 -21.21 12.64 6.22
C ASP A 19 -21.93 13.27 5.02
N ARG A 20 -21.38 14.33 4.44
CA ARG A 20 -21.87 14.99 3.22
C ARG A 20 -21.21 14.48 1.94
N ILE A 21 -20.27 13.54 2.04
CA ILE A 21 -19.51 13.00 0.91
C ILE A 21 -20.08 11.63 0.57
N ASP A 22 -20.92 11.57 -0.46
CA ASP A 22 -21.48 10.33 -0.98
C ASP A 22 -20.73 9.86 -2.25
N ALA A 23 -20.01 10.77 -2.90
CA ALA A 23 -19.18 10.45 -4.07
C ALA A 23 -17.95 11.38 -4.13
N PRO A 24 -16.89 11.00 -4.85
CA PRO A 24 -15.71 11.84 -5.06
C PRO A 24 -16.00 13.22 -5.67
N ALA A 25 -17.11 13.36 -6.37
CA ALA A 25 -17.58 14.65 -6.88
C ALA A 25 -17.84 15.66 -5.76
N ASP A 26 -18.19 15.21 -4.57
CA ASP A 26 -18.43 16.09 -3.41
C ASP A 26 -17.11 16.61 -2.83
N LEU A 27 -16.04 15.79 -2.82
CA LEU A 27 -14.69 16.24 -2.43
C LEU A 27 -14.20 17.40 -3.29
N ARG A 28 -14.47 17.37 -4.59
CA ARG A 28 -14.03 18.41 -5.54
C ARG A 28 -14.70 19.78 -5.34
N LYS A 29 -15.74 19.85 -4.51
CA LYS A 29 -16.43 21.09 -4.14
C LYS A 29 -15.83 21.76 -2.89
N LEU A 30 -15.00 21.04 -2.16
CA LEU A 30 -14.43 21.47 -0.88
C LEU A 30 -13.14 22.29 -1.09
N SER A 31 -12.92 23.25 -0.22
CA SER A 31 -11.65 23.95 -0.09
C SER A 31 -10.57 23.03 0.49
N VAL A 32 -9.30 23.42 0.33
CA VAL A 32 -8.17 22.67 0.88
C VAL A 32 -8.26 22.56 2.40
N ASP A 33 -8.72 23.61 3.08
CA ASP A 33 -8.89 23.60 4.55
C ASP A 33 -10.00 22.61 4.98
N GLU A 34 -11.11 22.55 4.23
CA GLU A 34 -12.15 21.55 4.47
C GLU A 34 -11.67 20.14 4.20
N LEU A 35 -10.84 19.91 3.17
CA LEU A 35 -10.25 18.60 2.90
C LEU A 35 -9.33 18.13 4.04
N LEU A 36 -8.63 19.03 4.73
CA LEU A 36 -7.84 18.69 5.92
C LEU A 36 -8.74 18.22 7.08
N VAL A 37 -9.90 18.85 7.26
CA VAL A 37 -10.90 18.38 8.25
C VAL A 37 -11.46 17.02 7.86
N VAL A 38 -11.78 16.82 6.58
CA VAL A 38 -12.22 15.52 6.06
C VAL A 38 -11.18 14.42 6.32
N ALA A 39 -9.88 14.72 6.23
CA ALA A 39 -8.84 13.74 6.55
C ALA A 39 -8.89 13.26 8.00
N ASP A 40 -9.10 14.17 8.95
CA ASP A 40 -9.23 13.83 10.37
C ASP A 40 -10.54 13.06 10.66
N GLU A 41 -11.66 13.47 10.06
CA GLU A 41 -12.95 12.77 10.17
C GLU A 41 -12.89 11.37 9.56
N LEU A 42 -12.26 11.22 8.38
CA LEU A 42 -12.08 9.96 7.71
C LEU A 42 -11.24 8.98 8.55
N ARG A 43 -10.17 9.46 9.21
CA ARG A 43 -9.40 8.67 10.17
C ARG A 43 -10.24 8.23 11.35
N ALA A 44 -10.99 9.13 11.95
CA ALA A 44 -11.86 8.80 13.08
C ALA A 44 -12.88 7.72 12.72
N PHE A 45 -13.50 7.84 11.55
CA PHE A 45 -14.47 6.87 11.05
C PHE A 45 -13.81 5.53 10.69
N LEU A 46 -12.60 5.56 10.10
CA LEU A 46 -11.83 4.35 9.79
C LEU A 46 -11.46 3.58 11.06
N LEU A 47 -10.96 4.28 12.09
CA LEU A 47 -10.67 3.71 13.42
C LEU A 47 -11.91 3.02 14.00
N TYR A 48 -13.06 3.70 13.98
CA TYR A 48 -14.32 3.17 14.47
C TYR A 48 -14.77 1.92 13.71
N SER A 49 -14.86 2.02 12.39
CA SER A 49 -15.44 0.95 11.55
C SER A 49 -14.56 -0.31 11.53
N VAL A 50 -13.24 -0.17 11.39
CA VAL A 50 -12.31 -1.31 11.42
C VAL A 50 -12.18 -1.90 12.82
N GLY A 51 -12.28 -1.08 13.87
CA GLY A 51 -12.39 -1.57 15.24
C GLY A 51 -13.58 -2.52 15.44
N LYS A 52 -14.72 -2.29 14.76
CA LYS A 52 -15.92 -3.14 14.83
C LYS A 52 -15.81 -4.42 14.00
N THR A 53 -15.18 -4.36 12.83
CA THR A 53 -15.18 -5.46 11.87
C THR A 53 -13.88 -6.25 11.82
N GLY A 54 -12.77 -5.64 12.25
CA GLY A 54 -11.44 -6.10 11.95
C GLY A 54 -11.06 -5.84 10.49
N GLY A 55 -9.82 -6.11 10.12
CA GLY A 55 -9.31 -5.94 8.76
C GLY A 55 -7.94 -5.27 8.73
N HIS A 56 -7.46 -4.95 7.52
CA HIS A 56 -6.22 -4.21 7.34
C HIS A 56 -6.37 -2.78 7.85
N PHE A 57 -5.46 -2.34 8.69
CA PHE A 57 -5.66 -1.13 9.47
C PHE A 57 -4.61 -0.05 9.18
N GLY A 58 -3.35 -0.32 9.50
CA GLY A 58 -2.29 0.65 9.39
C GLY A 58 -2.05 1.18 7.97
N ALA A 59 -2.26 0.32 6.96
CA ALA A 59 -2.10 0.71 5.56
C ALA A 59 -3.14 1.76 5.12
N GLY A 60 -4.41 1.57 5.51
CA GLY A 60 -5.48 2.54 5.21
C GLY A 60 -5.26 3.90 5.87
N LEU A 61 -4.80 3.92 7.13
CA LEU A 61 -4.44 5.15 7.84
C LEU A 61 -3.30 5.90 7.13
N GLY A 62 -2.29 5.17 6.65
CA GLY A 62 -1.13 5.74 5.99
C GLY A 62 -1.42 6.41 4.65
N VAL A 63 -2.52 6.07 3.98
CA VAL A 63 -2.88 6.63 2.66
C VAL A 63 -4.12 7.54 2.68
N THR A 64 -4.53 8.01 3.85
CA THR A 64 -5.73 8.84 3.99
C THR A 64 -5.65 10.10 3.14
N GLU A 65 -4.60 10.91 3.27
CA GLU A 65 -4.39 12.13 2.49
C GLU A 65 -4.22 11.83 1.00
N LEU A 66 -3.44 10.80 0.68
CA LEU A 66 -3.23 10.39 -0.70
C LEU A 66 -4.55 10.01 -1.38
N THR A 67 -5.42 9.28 -0.69
CA THR A 67 -6.74 8.87 -1.20
C THR A 67 -7.64 10.08 -1.45
N ILE A 68 -7.69 11.02 -0.52
CA ILE A 68 -8.44 12.28 -0.68
C ILE A 68 -7.90 13.07 -1.88
N ALA A 69 -6.58 13.24 -1.97
CA ALA A 69 -5.95 13.98 -3.06
C ALA A 69 -6.23 13.35 -4.44
N LEU A 70 -6.15 12.02 -4.55
CA LEU A 70 -6.47 11.29 -5.78
C LEU A 70 -7.92 11.53 -6.22
N HIS A 71 -8.89 11.40 -5.32
CA HIS A 71 -10.30 11.60 -5.64
C HIS A 71 -10.67 13.07 -5.85
N THR A 72 -9.90 14.01 -5.30
CA THR A 72 -10.07 15.44 -5.55
C THR A 72 -9.58 15.82 -6.94
N VAL A 73 -8.45 15.28 -7.39
CA VAL A 73 -7.79 15.66 -8.64
C VAL A 73 -8.33 14.88 -9.84
N PHE A 74 -8.57 13.59 -9.70
CA PHE A 74 -9.02 12.72 -10.79
C PHE A 74 -10.54 12.61 -10.81
N ASN A 75 -11.11 12.62 -12.02
CA ASN A 75 -12.55 12.52 -12.23
C ASN A 75 -13.02 11.05 -12.18
N THR A 76 -12.89 10.43 -11.01
CA THR A 76 -13.34 9.05 -10.80
C THR A 76 -14.87 8.95 -10.78
N PRO A 77 -15.47 7.86 -11.28
CA PRO A 77 -14.84 6.63 -11.78
C PRO A 77 -14.38 6.68 -13.23
N ASP A 78 -14.59 7.77 -13.96
CA ASP A 78 -14.19 7.91 -15.37
C ASP A 78 -12.66 7.81 -15.52
N ASP A 79 -11.89 8.62 -14.79
CA ASP A 79 -10.47 8.38 -14.58
C ASP A 79 -10.29 7.10 -13.72
N ARG A 80 -9.33 6.25 -14.05
CA ARG A 80 -9.13 4.93 -13.44
C ARG A 80 -8.09 4.96 -12.34
N LEU A 81 -8.48 4.58 -11.13
CA LEU A 81 -7.55 4.30 -10.02
C LEU A 81 -7.42 2.79 -9.85
N VAL A 82 -6.21 2.28 -10.02
CA VAL A 82 -5.88 0.85 -9.88
C VAL A 82 -5.00 0.67 -8.66
N TRP A 83 -5.58 0.13 -7.60
CA TRP A 83 -4.89 -0.10 -6.33
C TRP A 83 -4.14 -1.43 -6.36
N ASP A 84 -2.88 -1.41 -5.94
CA ASP A 84 -2.11 -2.64 -5.76
C ASP A 84 -2.50 -3.35 -4.47
N VAL A 85 -2.60 -4.67 -4.46
CA VAL A 85 -3.12 -5.48 -3.35
C VAL A 85 -4.56 -5.09 -2.97
N GLY A 86 -4.79 -3.81 -2.68
CA GLY A 86 -6.08 -3.27 -2.30
C GLY A 86 -6.39 -3.27 -0.80
N HIS A 87 -5.47 -3.72 0.04
CA HIS A 87 -5.62 -3.73 1.51
C HIS A 87 -5.68 -2.33 2.14
N GLN A 88 -5.18 -1.31 1.43
CA GLN A 88 -5.19 0.10 1.84
C GLN A 88 -6.45 0.85 1.41
N THR A 89 -7.43 0.22 0.75
CA THR A 89 -8.54 0.90 0.06
C THR A 89 -9.75 1.22 0.93
N TYR A 90 -9.68 1.08 2.24
CA TYR A 90 -10.82 1.41 3.11
C TYR A 90 -11.20 2.91 3.04
N PRO A 91 -10.26 3.86 3.04
CA PRO A 91 -10.55 5.26 2.75
C PRO A 91 -11.25 5.46 1.40
N HIS A 92 -10.80 4.77 0.36
CA HIS A 92 -11.42 4.78 -0.96
C HIS A 92 -12.88 4.30 -0.90
N LYS A 93 -13.18 3.19 -0.21
CA LYS A 93 -14.55 2.69 -0.06
C LYS A 93 -15.46 3.70 0.67
N ILE A 94 -14.95 4.31 1.74
CA ILE A 94 -15.69 5.33 2.51
C ILE A 94 -16.05 6.53 1.62
N LEU A 95 -15.10 7.04 0.84
CA LEU A 95 -15.26 8.22 -0.02
C LEU A 95 -16.06 7.94 -1.31
N THR A 96 -16.36 6.69 -1.61
CA THR A 96 -17.09 6.25 -2.80
C THR A 96 -18.47 5.66 -2.49
N GLY A 97 -19.14 6.21 -1.48
CA GLY A 97 -20.54 5.92 -1.16
C GLY A 97 -20.77 4.66 -0.32
N ARG A 98 -19.71 4.00 0.17
CA ARG A 98 -19.83 2.76 0.96
C ARG A 98 -19.55 2.95 2.44
N ARG A 99 -19.60 4.19 2.92
CA ARG A 99 -19.31 4.57 4.32
C ARG A 99 -20.12 3.75 5.33
N GLU A 100 -21.43 3.72 5.20
CA GLU A 100 -22.28 3.01 6.15
C GLU A 100 -22.12 1.49 6.07
N GLN A 101 -21.80 0.98 4.88
CA GLN A 101 -21.58 -0.44 4.67
C GLN A 101 -20.24 -0.93 5.26
N MET A 102 -19.33 -0.05 5.66
CA MET A 102 -18.07 -0.42 6.31
C MET A 102 -18.25 -1.31 7.53
N LEU A 103 -19.41 -1.21 8.23
CA LEU A 103 -19.73 -2.08 9.37
C LEU A 103 -20.08 -3.52 8.96
N THR A 104 -20.18 -3.81 7.68
CA THR A 104 -20.36 -5.16 7.13
C THR A 104 -19.09 -5.73 6.50
N MET A 105 -17.97 -5.03 6.61
CA MET A 105 -16.69 -5.38 6.01
C MET A 105 -16.29 -6.81 6.37
N ARG A 106 -15.99 -7.62 5.34
CA ARG A 106 -15.54 -9.02 5.47
C ARG A 106 -16.58 -9.99 6.07
N TYR A 107 -17.81 -9.58 6.30
CA TYR A 107 -18.89 -10.51 6.62
C TYR A 107 -19.47 -11.13 5.35
N LYS A 108 -20.13 -12.27 5.51
CA LYS A 108 -20.88 -12.88 4.41
C LYS A 108 -21.93 -11.88 3.89
N ASP A 109 -21.96 -11.72 2.58
CA ASP A 109 -22.85 -10.78 1.86
C ASP A 109 -22.63 -9.30 2.21
N GLY A 110 -21.55 -8.96 2.93
CA GLY A 110 -21.08 -7.61 3.24
C GLY A 110 -20.00 -7.14 2.28
N LEU A 111 -19.38 -6.00 2.61
CA LEU A 111 -18.29 -5.42 1.83
C LEU A 111 -17.07 -6.34 1.76
N SER A 112 -16.49 -6.45 0.58
CA SER A 112 -15.18 -7.07 0.35
C SER A 112 -14.07 -6.30 1.07
N GLY A 113 -13.07 -7.02 1.60
CA GLY A 113 -11.86 -6.42 2.18
C GLY A 113 -10.91 -5.82 1.14
N PHE A 114 -11.18 -6.02 -0.15
CA PHE A 114 -10.40 -5.55 -1.30
C PHE A 114 -11.32 -4.92 -2.35
N PRO A 115 -10.80 -4.15 -3.31
CA PRO A 115 -11.57 -3.67 -4.45
C PRO A 115 -12.23 -4.82 -5.21
N LYS A 116 -13.51 -4.65 -5.54
CA LYS A 116 -14.31 -5.65 -6.24
C LYS A 116 -15.25 -4.99 -7.24
N ARG A 117 -15.02 -5.21 -8.55
CA ARG A 117 -15.77 -4.56 -9.64
C ARG A 117 -17.30 -4.74 -9.57
N SER A 118 -17.77 -5.86 -9.04
CA SER A 118 -19.21 -6.08 -8.84
C SER A 118 -19.80 -5.34 -7.63
N GLU A 119 -18.96 -4.66 -6.84
CA GLU A 119 -19.37 -3.92 -5.64
C GLU A 119 -19.55 -2.43 -5.94
N SER A 120 -18.72 -1.87 -6.83
CA SER A 120 -18.74 -0.45 -7.16
C SER A 120 -18.04 -0.15 -8.47
N ASP A 121 -18.55 0.82 -9.24
CA ASP A 121 -17.91 1.31 -10.47
C ASP A 121 -16.56 2.00 -10.18
N PHE A 122 -16.36 2.46 -8.95
CA PHE A 122 -15.09 3.04 -8.50
C PHE A 122 -14.00 1.97 -8.30
N ASP A 123 -14.35 0.72 -8.14
CA ASP A 123 -13.41 -0.41 -8.05
C ASP A 123 -13.05 -0.86 -9.48
N THR A 124 -12.19 -0.11 -10.15
CA THR A 124 -11.90 -0.27 -11.59
C THR A 124 -11.22 -1.60 -11.93
N PHE A 125 -10.52 -2.20 -10.95
CA PHE A 125 -9.89 -3.51 -11.06
C PHE A 125 -10.08 -4.32 -9.79
N GLY A 126 -10.50 -5.57 -9.90
CA GLY A 126 -10.59 -6.51 -8.77
C GLY A 126 -9.19 -7.03 -8.42
N VAL A 127 -8.79 -6.93 -7.16
CA VAL A 127 -7.44 -7.25 -6.72
C VAL A 127 -7.44 -7.88 -5.33
N GLY A 128 -6.33 -8.51 -4.99
CA GLY A 128 -6.05 -9.14 -3.70
C GLY A 128 -4.59 -9.57 -3.61
N HIS A 129 -3.96 -9.89 -4.77
CA HIS A 129 -2.54 -10.16 -4.90
C HIS A 129 -1.76 -8.88 -5.23
N SER A 130 -0.53 -8.78 -4.76
CA SER A 130 0.37 -7.65 -5.01
C SER A 130 0.89 -7.61 -6.45
N SER A 131 1.46 -6.46 -6.82
CA SER A 131 2.32 -6.27 -7.99
C SER A 131 1.60 -6.32 -9.34
N THR A 132 0.27 -6.26 -9.34
CA THR A 132 -0.58 -6.34 -10.54
C THR A 132 -1.01 -4.98 -11.09
N SER A 133 -0.93 -3.92 -10.27
CA SER A 133 -1.56 -2.63 -10.56
C SER A 133 -0.99 -1.93 -11.78
N ILE A 134 0.33 -1.94 -11.97
CA ILE A 134 0.97 -1.27 -13.12
C ILE A 134 0.57 -1.94 -14.42
N SER A 135 0.60 -3.30 -14.48
CA SER A 135 0.17 -4.05 -15.66
C SER A 135 -1.29 -3.78 -16.01
N ALA A 136 -2.19 -3.81 -15.01
CA ALA A 136 -3.61 -3.57 -15.21
C ALA A 136 -3.87 -2.13 -15.66
N ALA A 137 -3.23 -1.14 -15.03
CA ALA A 137 -3.35 0.27 -15.38
C ALA A 137 -2.79 0.56 -16.78
N LEU A 138 -1.65 -0.05 -17.14
CA LEU A 138 -1.09 0.07 -18.49
C LEU A 138 -2.06 -0.47 -19.54
N GLY A 139 -2.65 -1.63 -19.30
CA GLY A 139 -3.67 -2.21 -20.19
C GLY A 139 -4.87 -1.27 -20.38
N MET A 140 -5.36 -0.64 -19.29
CA MET A 140 -6.43 0.36 -19.34
C MET A 140 -6.01 1.61 -20.12
N ALA A 141 -4.79 2.12 -19.94
CA ALA A 141 -4.26 3.26 -20.67
C ALA A 141 -4.12 2.97 -22.17
N MET A 142 -3.68 1.77 -22.53
CA MET A 142 -3.58 1.31 -23.93
C MET A 142 -4.97 1.22 -24.58
N ALA A 143 -5.94 0.64 -23.88
CA ALA A 143 -7.31 0.52 -24.38
C ALA A 143 -7.97 1.91 -24.55
N SER A 144 -7.79 2.80 -23.57
CA SER A 144 -8.27 4.18 -23.64
C SER A 144 -7.71 4.91 -24.88
N ALA A 145 -6.40 4.80 -25.11
CA ALA A 145 -5.76 5.40 -26.27
C ALA A 145 -6.29 4.81 -27.61
N GLN A 146 -6.56 3.51 -27.66
CA GLN A 146 -7.14 2.85 -28.83
C GLN A 146 -8.57 3.35 -29.15
N LEU A 147 -9.34 3.63 -28.11
CA LEU A 147 -10.72 4.13 -28.23
C LEU A 147 -10.78 5.65 -28.48
N GLY A 148 -9.64 6.34 -28.50
CA GLY A 148 -9.59 7.81 -28.61
C GLY A 148 -10.08 8.52 -27.35
N ASP A 149 -10.03 7.88 -26.21
CA ASP A 149 -10.50 8.37 -24.94
C ASP A 149 -9.35 9.07 -24.17
N GLU A 150 -9.61 10.20 -23.52
CA GLU A 150 -8.60 10.99 -22.80
C GLU A 150 -8.54 10.72 -21.30
N ARG A 151 -9.26 9.70 -20.82
CA ARG A 151 -9.27 9.36 -19.39
C ARG A 151 -7.88 9.06 -18.85
N LYS A 152 -7.67 9.44 -17.61
CA LYS A 152 -6.39 9.21 -16.92
C LYS A 152 -6.40 7.85 -16.22
N THR A 153 -5.24 7.23 -16.19
CA THR A 153 -5.07 5.95 -15.50
C THR A 153 -3.93 6.06 -14.51
N VAL A 154 -4.22 5.72 -13.26
CA VAL A 154 -3.30 5.82 -12.12
C VAL A 154 -3.17 4.46 -11.46
N ALA A 155 -1.95 3.93 -11.37
CA ALA A 155 -1.60 2.77 -10.55
C ALA A 155 -1.09 3.25 -9.19
N ILE A 156 -1.62 2.74 -8.09
CA ILE A 156 -1.16 3.05 -6.74
C ILE A 156 -0.53 1.80 -6.14
N MET A 157 0.78 1.82 -5.94
CA MET A 157 1.59 0.66 -5.57
C MET A 157 2.44 0.95 -4.33
N GLY A 158 2.53 0.00 -3.41
CA GLY A 158 3.45 0.05 -2.29
C GLY A 158 4.89 -0.35 -2.70
N ASP A 159 5.87 0.16 -1.98
CA ASP A 159 7.30 -0.12 -2.18
C ASP A 159 7.63 -1.63 -2.07
N GLY A 160 7.01 -2.35 -1.14
CA GLY A 160 7.14 -3.81 -1.04
C GLY A 160 6.64 -4.53 -2.30
N ALA A 161 5.51 -4.11 -2.87
CA ALA A 161 4.96 -4.70 -4.09
C ALA A 161 5.80 -4.39 -5.35
N MET A 162 6.58 -3.30 -5.31
CA MET A 162 7.51 -2.95 -6.41
C MET A 162 8.67 -3.94 -6.56
N THR A 163 8.93 -4.78 -5.56
CA THR A 163 10.04 -5.76 -5.62
C THR A 163 9.77 -6.97 -6.49
N ALA A 164 8.52 -7.21 -6.87
CA ALA A 164 8.14 -8.37 -7.69
C ALA A 164 8.46 -8.20 -9.17
N GLY A 165 8.76 -9.30 -9.85
CA GLY A 165 9.12 -9.32 -11.27
C GLY A 165 8.07 -8.69 -12.18
N MET A 166 6.78 -8.97 -11.95
CA MET A 166 5.68 -8.41 -12.75
C MET A 166 5.66 -6.87 -12.73
N ALA A 167 6.04 -6.23 -11.61
CA ALA A 167 6.14 -4.78 -11.55
C ALA A 167 7.22 -4.25 -12.50
N PHE A 168 8.40 -4.90 -12.54
CA PHE A 168 9.48 -4.54 -13.46
C PHE A 168 9.15 -4.83 -14.92
N GLU A 169 8.48 -5.94 -15.21
CA GLU A 169 7.99 -6.26 -16.56
C GLU A 169 7.03 -5.17 -17.04
N ALA A 170 6.12 -4.72 -16.18
CA ALA A 170 5.17 -3.66 -16.50
C ALA A 170 5.84 -2.30 -16.72
N ILE A 171 6.84 -1.94 -15.89
CA ILE A 171 7.62 -0.70 -16.03
C ILE A 171 8.39 -0.73 -17.36
N ASN A 172 9.09 -1.84 -17.67
CA ASN A 172 9.81 -2.01 -18.92
C ASN A 172 8.87 -1.89 -20.15
N HIS A 173 7.68 -2.50 -20.09
CA HIS A 173 6.69 -2.38 -21.16
C HIS A 173 6.12 -0.98 -21.27
N ALA A 174 5.79 -0.31 -20.15
CA ALA A 174 5.22 1.03 -20.13
C ALA A 174 6.13 2.07 -20.82
N SER A 175 7.45 1.97 -20.60
CA SER A 175 8.42 2.86 -21.25
C SER A 175 8.50 2.68 -22.76
N HIS A 176 8.24 1.46 -23.27
CA HIS A 176 8.23 1.18 -24.71
C HIS A 176 6.95 1.71 -25.41
N VAL A 177 5.79 1.53 -24.79
CA VAL A 177 4.52 1.89 -25.41
C VAL A 177 4.13 3.37 -25.25
N ASP A 178 4.80 4.10 -24.39
CA ASP A 178 4.67 5.56 -24.16
C ASP A 178 3.20 6.02 -24.03
N LYS A 179 2.43 5.36 -23.18
CA LYS A 179 1.04 5.73 -22.88
C LYS A 179 0.94 6.58 -21.62
N ASN A 180 -0.12 7.36 -21.50
CA ASN A 180 -0.40 8.21 -20.34
C ASN A 180 -0.73 7.34 -19.12
N LEU A 181 0.28 7.03 -18.35
CA LEU A 181 0.21 6.23 -17.13
C LEU A 181 0.88 7.00 -16.00
N LEU A 182 0.16 7.22 -14.90
CA LEU A 182 0.74 7.69 -13.65
C LEU A 182 0.89 6.49 -12.70
N VAL A 183 2.10 6.24 -12.26
CA VAL A 183 2.40 5.31 -11.17
C VAL A 183 2.66 6.12 -9.91
N VAL A 184 1.89 5.90 -8.86
CA VAL A 184 2.13 6.45 -7.52
C VAL A 184 2.80 5.38 -6.69
N LEU A 185 4.09 5.55 -6.44
CA LEU A 185 4.87 4.71 -5.53
C LEU A 185 4.68 5.23 -4.11
N ASN A 186 3.90 4.50 -3.31
CA ASN A 186 3.67 4.77 -1.91
C ASN A 186 4.73 4.06 -1.07
N ASP A 187 5.79 4.79 -0.72
CA ASP A 187 6.93 4.27 0.02
C ASP A 187 6.75 4.53 1.52
N ASN A 188 6.63 3.46 2.28
CA ASN A 188 6.60 3.49 3.75
C ASN A 188 7.63 2.55 4.38
N GLN A 189 8.56 2.01 3.58
CA GLN A 189 9.60 1.06 3.94
C GLN A 189 9.09 -0.25 4.56
N MET A 190 7.82 -0.59 4.31
CA MET A 190 7.18 -1.75 4.91
C MET A 190 6.29 -2.49 3.91
N SER A 191 6.37 -3.82 3.99
CA SER A 191 5.34 -4.73 3.49
C SER A 191 4.44 -5.21 4.65
N ILE A 192 4.29 -6.51 4.89
CA ILE A 192 3.74 -7.03 6.15
C ILE A 192 4.72 -6.73 7.29
N GLY A 193 6.02 -7.06 7.10
CA GLY A 193 7.15 -6.67 7.93
C GLY A 193 8.03 -5.61 7.28
N HIS A 194 9.28 -5.49 7.72
CA HIS A 194 10.26 -4.64 7.06
C HIS A 194 10.64 -5.21 5.70
N ASN A 195 10.78 -4.33 4.70
CA ASN A 195 11.21 -4.74 3.37
C ASN A 195 12.66 -5.22 3.39
N ILE A 196 12.95 -6.25 2.60
CA ILE A 196 14.28 -6.82 2.42
C ILE A 196 14.73 -6.70 0.96
N GLY A 197 16.04 -6.90 0.73
CA GLY A 197 16.63 -6.94 -0.60
C GLY A 197 17.20 -5.60 -1.09
N GLY A 198 17.81 -5.64 -2.27
CA GLY A 198 18.55 -4.52 -2.86
C GLY A 198 17.70 -3.29 -3.15
N LEU A 199 16.44 -3.46 -3.55
CA LEU A 199 15.52 -2.35 -3.78
C LEU A 199 15.14 -1.62 -2.49
N SER A 200 14.90 -2.35 -1.39
CA SER A 200 14.68 -1.73 -0.09
C SER A 200 15.87 -0.86 0.32
N THR A 201 17.09 -1.36 0.11
CA THR A 201 18.33 -0.58 0.34
C THR A 201 18.40 0.65 -0.58
N TYR A 202 17.97 0.52 -1.84
CA TYR A 202 17.94 1.63 -2.79
C TYR A 202 16.95 2.71 -2.36
N PHE A 203 15.72 2.37 -1.98
CA PHE A 203 14.72 3.32 -1.46
C PHE A 203 15.20 3.99 -0.17
N SER A 204 15.79 3.25 0.75
CA SER A 204 16.37 3.80 1.98
C SER A 204 17.45 4.84 1.69
N LYS A 205 18.27 4.64 0.65
CA LYS A 205 19.26 5.64 0.20
C LYS A 205 18.62 6.88 -0.40
N LEU A 206 17.53 6.74 -1.14
CA LEU A 206 16.74 7.88 -1.64
C LEU A 206 16.16 8.70 -0.49
N TRP A 207 15.65 8.05 0.56
CA TRP A 207 15.16 8.70 1.78
C TRP A 207 16.26 9.50 2.51
N ALA A 208 17.44 8.90 2.65
CA ALA A 208 18.58 9.50 3.35
C ALA A 208 19.30 10.60 2.54
N SER A 209 18.91 10.80 1.28
CA SER A 209 19.58 11.77 0.42
C SER A 209 19.39 13.21 0.92
N LYS A 210 20.43 14.05 0.78
CA LYS A 210 20.36 15.50 1.10
C LYS A 210 19.26 16.21 0.31
N PHE A 211 18.86 15.64 -0.83
CA PHE A 211 17.80 16.14 -1.67
C PHE A 211 16.42 16.04 -0.99
N TYR A 212 16.11 14.93 -0.29
CA TYR A 212 14.88 14.82 0.51
C TYR A 212 14.82 15.85 1.65
N THR A 213 15.94 16.09 2.34
CA THR A 213 16.01 17.08 3.41
C THR A 213 15.77 18.51 2.87
N GLN A 214 16.29 18.82 1.70
CA GLN A 214 16.06 20.11 1.03
C GLN A 214 14.61 20.29 0.55
N ILE A 215 13.96 19.23 0.06
CA ILE A 215 12.55 19.26 -0.35
C ILE A 215 11.64 19.45 0.87
N ARG A 216 11.90 18.77 1.96
CA ARG A 216 11.16 18.93 3.22
C ARG A 216 11.22 20.37 3.75
N GLU A 217 12.36 21.04 3.59
CA GLU A 217 12.58 22.42 4.04
C GLU A 217 12.20 23.48 2.98
N GLY A 218 12.20 23.12 1.70
CA GLY A 218 12.04 24.05 0.57
C GLY A 218 11.00 23.69 -0.47
N GLY A 219 10.11 22.74 -0.21
CA GLY A 219 9.15 22.16 -1.19
C GLY A 219 8.27 23.17 -1.94
N LYS A 220 8.12 24.38 -1.44
CA LYS A 220 7.44 25.48 -2.14
C LYS A 220 8.22 26.05 -3.32
N LYS A 221 9.56 25.93 -3.35
CA LYS A 221 10.42 26.52 -4.42
C LYS A 221 10.64 25.59 -5.61
N VAL A 222 10.66 24.25 -5.42
CA VAL A 222 10.96 23.30 -6.50
C VAL A 222 9.82 23.17 -7.48
N LEU A 223 8.57 23.27 -7.01
CA LEU A 223 7.39 23.16 -7.88
C LEU A 223 7.09 24.42 -8.69
N SER A 224 7.62 25.58 -8.32
CA SER A 224 7.41 26.84 -9.06
C SER A 224 8.23 26.95 -10.35
N SER A 225 9.23 26.10 -10.54
CA SER A 225 10.19 26.15 -11.66
C SER A 225 10.01 25.04 -12.71
N MET A 226 8.84 24.33 -12.76
CA MET A 226 8.57 23.36 -13.81
C MET A 226 8.26 24.07 -15.14
N PRO A 227 9.12 23.96 -16.17
CA PRO A 227 8.83 24.50 -17.49
C PRO A 227 7.82 23.64 -18.24
N GLN A 228 6.98 24.27 -19.06
CA GLN A 228 6.25 23.60 -20.13
C GLN A 228 7.27 23.22 -21.24
N ALA A 229 7.83 22.02 -21.18
CA ALA A 229 8.87 21.59 -22.10
C ALA A 229 8.38 20.52 -23.07
N THR A 230 8.63 20.77 -24.34
CA THR A 230 8.47 19.84 -25.44
C THR A 230 9.53 18.72 -25.37
N HIS A 231 9.19 17.54 -25.89
CA HIS A 231 9.91 16.26 -25.79
C HIS A 231 11.44 16.30 -26.14
N PHE A 232 11.89 17.29 -26.87
CA PHE A 232 13.29 17.41 -27.29
C PHE A 232 14.19 18.16 -26.30
N VAL A 233 13.66 19.12 -25.57
CA VAL A 233 14.37 19.87 -24.52
C VAL A 233 14.60 18.97 -23.30
N ARG A 234 13.72 18.02 -23.05
CA ARG A 234 13.73 17.08 -21.94
C ARG A 234 15.03 16.26 -21.87
N ARG A 235 15.52 15.72 -22.98
CA ARG A 235 16.74 14.88 -23.02
C ARG A 235 18.02 15.64 -22.73
N THR A 236 18.09 16.91 -23.11
CA THR A 236 19.29 17.76 -22.90
C THR A 236 19.33 18.31 -21.49
N GLU A 237 18.18 18.66 -20.90
CA GLU A 237 18.10 19.07 -19.50
C GLU A 237 18.33 17.90 -18.53
N GLU A 238 17.87 16.69 -18.87
CA GLU A 238 18.12 15.48 -18.09
C GLU A 238 19.63 15.15 -18.03
N TYR A 239 20.34 15.32 -19.13
CA TYR A 239 21.82 15.15 -19.17
C TYR A 239 22.57 16.16 -18.31
N MET A 240 22.10 17.40 -18.23
CA MET A 240 22.70 18.44 -17.40
C MET A 240 22.33 18.30 -15.92
N LYS A 241 21.11 17.82 -15.59
CA LYS A 241 20.68 17.51 -14.23
C LYS A 241 21.35 16.26 -13.67
N SER A 242 21.68 15.28 -14.52
CA SER A 242 22.37 14.04 -14.11
C SER A 242 23.80 14.29 -13.60
N MET A 243 24.41 15.41 -13.92
CA MET A 243 25.71 15.81 -13.37
C MET A 243 25.63 16.30 -11.91
N VAL A 244 24.42 16.63 -11.40
CA VAL A 244 24.24 17.26 -10.08
C VAL A 244 23.34 16.42 -9.16
N SER A 245 22.53 15.50 -9.69
CA SER A 245 21.63 14.63 -8.92
C SER A 245 21.72 13.18 -9.44
N PRO A 246 21.79 12.17 -8.58
CA PRO A 246 21.79 10.77 -9.06
C PRO A 246 20.47 10.49 -9.77
N VAL A 247 20.57 10.09 -11.03
CA VAL A 247 19.41 9.63 -11.83
C VAL A 247 18.82 8.40 -11.16
N THR A 248 17.50 8.38 -11.02
CA THR A 248 16.82 7.22 -10.45
C THR A 248 16.74 6.07 -11.47
N ILE A 249 16.63 4.83 -10.98
CA ILE A 249 16.41 3.66 -11.84
C ILE A 249 15.16 3.83 -12.72
N PHE A 250 14.16 4.58 -12.26
CA PHE A 250 12.93 4.82 -13.01
C PHE A 250 13.13 5.79 -14.17
N GLU A 251 13.99 6.78 -14.02
CA GLU A 251 14.37 7.69 -15.11
C GLU A 251 15.18 6.97 -16.17
N GLU A 252 16.10 6.09 -15.77
CA GLU A 252 16.84 5.21 -16.70
C GLU A 252 15.89 4.29 -17.48
N LEU A 253 14.80 3.85 -16.84
CA LEU A 253 13.74 3.06 -17.47
C LEU A 253 12.70 3.92 -18.24
N GLY A 254 12.94 5.22 -18.42
CA GLY A 254 12.14 6.09 -19.27
C GLY A 254 10.91 6.73 -18.63
N PHE A 255 10.74 6.62 -17.31
CA PHE A 255 9.68 7.32 -16.58
C PHE A 255 10.07 8.76 -16.25
N TYR A 256 9.12 9.68 -16.30
CA TYR A 256 9.28 11.00 -15.70
C TYR A 256 9.10 10.86 -14.17
N TYR A 257 10.20 10.88 -13.45
CA TYR A 257 10.20 10.71 -12.01
C TYR A 257 9.98 12.04 -11.29
N VAL A 258 9.08 12.04 -10.30
CA VAL A 258 8.80 13.17 -9.41
C VAL A 258 8.80 12.70 -7.96
N GLY A 259 9.54 13.36 -7.11
CA GLY A 259 9.60 13.03 -5.69
C GLY A 259 11.03 12.81 -5.19
N PRO A 260 11.16 12.23 -3.98
CA PRO A 260 10.06 11.90 -3.08
C PRO A 260 9.37 13.12 -2.48
N ILE A 261 8.04 13.06 -2.25
CA ILE A 261 7.27 14.10 -1.56
C ILE A 261 6.60 13.55 -0.31
N ASP A 262 6.23 14.43 0.62
CA ASP A 262 5.48 14.06 1.83
C ASP A 262 4.03 13.67 1.47
N GLY A 263 3.67 12.42 1.73
CA GLY A 263 2.34 11.86 1.48
C GLY A 263 1.29 12.26 2.51
N HIS A 264 1.67 13.02 3.54
CA HIS A 264 0.76 13.56 4.54
C HIS A 264 0.54 15.07 4.38
N ASP A 265 1.24 15.71 3.44
CA ASP A 265 0.97 17.10 3.04
C ASP A 265 -0.11 17.12 1.94
N LEU A 266 -1.38 17.15 2.35
CA LEU A 266 -2.54 17.13 1.45
C LEU A 266 -2.53 18.29 0.44
N PRO A 267 -2.24 19.55 0.80
CA PRO A 267 -2.09 20.64 -0.15
C PRO A 267 -1.02 20.38 -1.21
N LEU A 268 0.13 19.84 -0.80
CA LEU A 268 1.23 19.48 -1.71
C LEU A 268 0.81 18.36 -2.66
N LEU A 269 0.14 17.32 -2.15
CA LEU A 269 -0.37 16.20 -2.96
C LEU A 269 -1.36 16.68 -4.02
N VAL A 270 -2.37 17.48 -3.65
CA VAL A 270 -3.37 18.02 -4.58
C VAL A 270 -2.71 18.86 -5.67
N SER A 271 -1.80 19.77 -5.28
CA SER A 271 -1.08 20.61 -6.22
C SER A 271 -0.19 19.79 -7.17
N THR A 272 0.54 18.80 -6.65
CA THR A 272 1.44 17.96 -7.44
C THR A 272 0.66 17.08 -8.41
N LEU A 273 -0.35 16.35 -7.94
CA LEU A 273 -1.18 15.49 -8.77
C LEU A 273 -1.90 16.30 -9.87
N GLY A 274 -2.37 17.52 -9.55
CA GLY A 274 -2.97 18.42 -10.53
C GLY A 274 -2.02 18.79 -11.68
N LYS A 275 -0.73 19.00 -11.40
CA LYS A 275 0.30 19.24 -12.42
C LYS A 275 0.65 17.96 -13.19
N LEU A 276 0.71 16.81 -12.53
CA LEU A 276 1.05 15.54 -13.16
C LEU A 276 -0.07 15.02 -14.07
N LYS A 277 -1.33 15.34 -13.77
CA LYS A 277 -2.50 14.94 -14.58
C LYS A 277 -2.41 15.38 -16.05
N ILE A 278 -1.71 16.49 -16.34
CA ILE A 278 -1.58 17.02 -17.71
C ILE A 278 -0.31 16.55 -18.42
N ILE A 279 0.61 15.88 -17.75
CA ILE A 279 1.84 15.36 -18.36
C ILE A 279 1.49 14.13 -19.21
N LYS A 280 2.11 14.05 -20.39
CA LYS A 280 2.00 12.90 -21.30
C LYS A 280 3.13 11.92 -21.08
N GLY A 281 2.87 10.66 -21.41
CA GLY A 281 3.82 9.55 -21.24
C GLY A 281 3.78 8.94 -19.84
N PRO A 282 4.68 7.98 -19.54
CA PRO A 282 4.75 7.33 -18.26
C PRO A 282 5.39 8.24 -17.18
N VAL A 283 4.68 8.44 -16.08
CA VAL A 283 5.09 9.27 -14.95
C VAL A 283 5.14 8.41 -13.70
N LEU A 284 6.16 8.59 -12.86
CA LEU A 284 6.22 7.99 -11.53
C LEU A 284 6.29 9.10 -10.47
N LEU A 285 5.29 9.13 -9.61
CA LEU A 285 5.26 9.96 -8.42
C LEU A 285 5.66 9.14 -7.20
N HIS A 286 6.78 9.48 -6.58
CA HIS A 286 7.25 8.86 -5.35
C HIS A 286 6.72 9.64 -4.14
N VAL A 287 5.93 8.98 -3.30
CA VAL A 287 5.27 9.54 -2.13
C VAL A 287 5.73 8.81 -0.89
N ILE A 288 6.19 9.54 0.12
CA ILE A 288 6.59 8.98 1.41
C ILE A 288 5.41 9.05 2.37
N THR A 289 5.06 7.91 2.95
CA THR A 289 3.99 7.82 3.96
C THR A 289 4.46 7.09 5.22
N HIS A 290 3.67 7.18 6.27
CA HIS A 290 3.87 6.44 7.51
C HIS A 290 2.67 5.53 7.77
N LYS A 291 2.93 4.22 7.82
CA LYS A 291 1.91 3.22 8.14
C LYS A 291 1.33 3.49 9.53
N GLY A 292 0.01 3.55 9.64
CA GLY A 292 -0.66 3.87 10.91
C GLY A 292 -0.78 5.36 11.23
N LYS A 293 -0.45 6.26 10.30
CA LYS A 293 -0.44 7.72 10.49
C LYS A 293 -1.71 8.25 11.15
N GLY A 294 -1.53 9.08 12.19
CA GLY A 294 -2.62 9.70 12.96
C GLY A 294 -3.22 8.80 14.04
N PHE A 295 -2.68 7.58 14.25
CA PHE A 295 -3.03 6.73 15.37
C PHE A 295 -1.76 6.28 16.13
N GLY A 296 -1.51 6.88 17.29
CA GLY A 296 -0.26 6.69 18.05
C GLY A 296 0.15 5.23 18.27
N PRO A 297 -0.75 4.33 18.70
CA PRO A 297 -0.41 2.92 18.85
C PRO A 297 0.07 2.25 17.55
N ALA A 298 -0.54 2.57 16.39
CA ALA A 298 -0.14 1.99 15.09
C ALA A 298 1.15 2.62 14.54
N GLU A 299 1.42 3.88 14.85
CA GLU A 299 2.71 4.52 14.51
C GLU A 299 3.87 3.89 15.30
N SER A 300 3.60 3.46 16.55
CA SER A 300 4.59 2.83 17.43
C SER A 300 4.82 1.35 17.11
N ASP A 301 3.80 0.65 16.63
CA ASP A 301 3.87 -0.77 16.26
C ASP A 301 3.14 -1.03 14.93
N PRO A 302 3.75 -0.62 13.80
CA PRO A 302 3.12 -0.75 12.49
C PRO A 302 2.96 -2.19 11.99
N VAL A 303 3.70 -3.15 12.56
CA VAL A 303 3.57 -4.59 12.26
C VAL A 303 2.37 -5.17 12.99
N GLY A 304 2.24 -4.96 14.30
CA GLY A 304 1.12 -5.43 15.10
C GLY A 304 -0.23 -4.83 14.66
N TYR A 305 -0.20 -3.60 14.12
CA TYR A 305 -1.38 -2.92 13.58
C TYR A 305 -1.52 -3.04 12.06
N HIS A 306 -0.82 -3.97 11.41
CA HIS A 306 -1.02 -4.25 9.98
C HIS A 306 -2.46 -4.70 9.70
N ALA A 307 -2.96 -5.64 10.49
CA ALA A 307 -4.34 -6.10 10.45
C ALA A 307 -4.87 -6.31 11.88
N LEU A 308 -6.07 -5.82 12.15
CA LEU A 308 -6.72 -5.99 13.44
C LEU A 308 -7.72 -7.13 13.40
N ASN A 309 -7.79 -7.89 14.51
CA ASN A 309 -8.96 -8.68 14.83
C ASN A 309 -10.08 -7.72 15.29
N LYS A 310 -11.34 -8.18 15.17
CA LYS A 310 -12.48 -7.47 15.74
C LYS A 310 -12.21 -7.14 17.22
N ILE A 311 -12.31 -5.87 17.60
CA ILE A 311 -12.24 -5.46 18.99
C ILE A 311 -13.64 -5.67 19.58
N GLU A 312 -13.79 -6.73 20.36
CA GLU A 312 -15.02 -6.91 21.13
C GLU A 312 -15.07 -5.85 22.25
N PRO A 313 -16.21 -5.15 22.45
CA PRO A 313 -16.38 -4.32 23.63
C PRO A 313 -16.08 -5.19 24.84
N LYS A 314 -15.22 -4.75 25.76
CA LYS A 314 -15.15 -5.38 27.08
C LYS A 314 -16.57 -5.36 27.61
N PRO A 315 -17.18 -6.52 27.98
CA PRO A 315 -18.48 -6.49 28.61
C PRO A 315 -18.34 -5.57 29.82
N ASP A 316 -19.24 -4.59 29.95
CA ASP A 316 -19.34 -3.82 31.17
C ASP A 316 -19.42 -4.84 32.31
N LEU A 317 -18.35 -4.90 33.10
CA LEU A 317 -18.27 -5.85 34.22
C LEU A 317 -19.40 -5.49 35.18
N PRO A 318 -20.44 -6.33 35.33
CA PRO A 318 -21.25 -6.25 36.54
C PRO A 318 -20.32 -6.62 37.69
N THR A 319 -20.09 -5.69 38.56
CA THR A 319 -19.49 -5.93 39.87
C THR A 319 -20.18 -7.14 40.52
N ALA A 320 -19.36 -8.14 40.85
CA ALA A 320 -19.60 -9.26 41.76
C ALA A 320 -20.62 -10.32 41.34
N MET A 321 -20.18 -11.48 41.19
CA MET A 321 -20.38 -12.73 41.90
C MET A 321 -19.99 -13.91 41.01
N ASP A 322 -19.13 -14.71 41.58
CA ASP A 322 -18.60 -15.97 41.07
C ASP A 322 -19.54 -16.78 40.20
N LYS A 323 -19.26 -16.80 38.90
CA LYS A 323 -19.64 -17.96 38.09
C LYS A 323 -18.34 -18.76 37.84
N PRO A 324 -18.41 -20.08 38.03
CA PRO A 324 -17.24 -20.93 37.86
C PRO A 324 -16.68 -20.72 36.45
N VAL A 325 -15.39 -20.40 36.38
CA VAL A 325 -14.62 -20.32 35.13
C VAL A 325 -14.81 -21.68 34.43
N ARG A 326 -15.69 -21.73 33.42
CA ARG A 326 -15.72 -22.87 32.50
C ARG A 326 -14.31 -22.99 31.94
N ALA A 327 -13.67 -24.13 32.18
CA ALA A 327 -12.39 -24.43 31.59
C ALA A 327 -12.43 -24.06 30.09
N ARG A 328 -11.55 -23.13 29.65
CA ARG A 328 -11.40 -22.78 28.25
C ARG A 328 -11.15 -24.09 27.51
N ALA A 329 -12.05 -24.47 26.62
CA ALA A 329 -11.81 -25.60 25.74
C ALA A 329 -10.44 -25.38 25.09
N ALA A 330 -9.59 -26.43 25.11
CA ALA A 330 -8.26 -26.35 24.53
C ALA A 330 -8.34 -25.78 23.12
N VAL A 331 -7.72 -24.61 22.93
CA VAL A 331 -7.71 -23.94 21.62
C VAL A 331 -6.98 -24.87 20.68
N ARG A 332 -7.65 -25.36 19.64
CA ARG A 332 -7.02 -26.23 18.63
C ARG A 332 -5.92 -25.42 17.94
N PRO A 333 -4.74 -26.01 17.69
CA PRO A 333 -3.67 -25.33 16.98
C PRO A 333 -4.14 -24.96 15.56
N LYS A 334 -3.69 -23.81 15.06
CA LYS A 334 -3.90 -23.41 13.67
C LYS A 334 -3.02 -24.27 12.76
N TYR A 335 -3.43 -24.49 11.51
CA TYR A 335 -2.63 -25.25 10.53
C TYR A 335 -1.21 -24.72 10.37
N GLN A 336 -1.03 -23.40 10.34
CA GLN A 336 0.30 -22.78 10.27
C GLN A 336 1.20 -23.11 11.47
N GLN A 337 0.64 -23.28 12.67
CA GLN A 337 1.40 -23.72 13.86
C GLN A 337 1.87 -25.17 13.70
N VAL A 338 0.95 -26.05 13.27
CA VAL A 338 1.29 -27.45 12.99
C VAL A 338 2.36 -27.55 11.90
N PHE A 339 2.28 -26.73 10.86
CA PHE A 339 3.29 -26.68 9.80
C PHE A 339 4.65 -26.19 10.34
N GLY A 340 4.68 -25.10 11.10
CA GLY A 340 5.92 -24.55 11.67
C GLY A 340 6.60 -25.52 12.61
N ASP A 341 5.85 -26.20 13.49
CA ASP A 341 6.35 -27.24 14.39
C ASP A 341 6.94 -28.41 13.59
N TRP A 342 6.19 -28.92 12.60
CA TRP A 342 6.66 -29.98 11.69
C TRP A 342 7.94 -29.59 10.97
N LEU A 343 8.03 -28.36 10.45
CA LEU A 343 9.20 -27.88 9.72
C LEU A 343 10.44 -27.87 10.63
N CYS A 344 10.28 -27.40 11.86
CA CYS A 344 11.35 -27.41 12.87
C CYS A 344 11.79 -28.84 13.23
N ASP A 345 10.84 -29.76 13.41
CA ASP A 345 11.14 -31.16 13.73
C ASP A 345 11.88 -31.88 12.59
N MET A 346 11.51 -31.60 11.35
CA MET A 346 12.19 -32.18 10.18
C MET A 346 13.56 -31.57 9.98
N ALA A 347 13.74 -30.28 10.16
CA ALA A 347 15.01 -29.60 10.05
C ALA A 347 16.04 -30.07 11.11
N ALA A 348 15.56 -30.42 12.30
CA ALA A 348 16.41 -31.00 13.34
C ALA A 348 16.97 -32.39 12.95
N LYS A 349 16.25 -33.14 12.09
CA LYS A 349 16.63 -34.47 11.62
C LYS A 349 17.39 -34.49 10.32
N ASP A 350 17.16 -33.51 9.45
CA ASP A 350 17.79 -33.41 8.13
C ASP A 350 18.38 -32.01 7.91
N GLN A 351 19.69 -31.91 7.87
CA GLN A 351 20.40 -30.63 7.70
C GLN A 351 20.23 -30.04 6.30
N ARG A 352 19.77 -30.80 5.30
CA ARG A 352 19.55 -30.35 3.94
C ARG A 352 18.26 -29.54 3.81
N LEU A 353 17.37 -29.58 4.82
CA LEU A 353 16.09 -28.89 4.77
C LEU A 353 16.31 -27.38 4.93
N ILE A 354 15.78 -26.64 3.96
CA ILE A 354 15.80 -25.17 3.88
C ILE A 354 14.36 -24.68 3.81
N GLY A 355 14.01 -23.69 4.62
CA GLY A 355 12.69 -23.04 4.59
C GLY A 355 12.77 -21.75 3.78
N ILE A 356 11.86 -21.57 2.81
CA ILE A 356 11.79 -20.39 1.95
C ILE A 356 10.38 -19.80 2.03
N THR A 357 10.29 -18.47 2.14
CA THR A 357 9.00 -17.77 2.08
C THR A 357 9.12 -16.43 1.36
N PRO A 358 8.11 -16.02 0.57
CA PRO A 358 8.09 -14.70 -0.07
C PRO A 358 7.34 -13.69 0.82
N ALA A 359 8.04 -13.06 1.79
CA ALA A 359 7.51 -12.05 2.72
C ALA A 359 6.33 -12.54 3.60
N MET A 360 6.23 -13.85 3.86
CA MET A 360 5.08 -14.47 4.55
C MET A 360 5.46 -15.24 5.82
N CYS A 361 6.55 -14.87 6.50
CA CYS A 361 7.10 -15.62 7.64
C CYS A 361 6.06 -15.83 8.74
N ASP A 362 5.38 -14.78 9.20
CA ASP A 362 4.35 -14.84 10.24
C ASP A 362 3.14 -15.70 9.82
N GLY A 363 2.58 -15.40 8.66
CA GLY A 363 1.36 -16.05 8.20
C GLY A 363 1.56 -17.52 7.86
N SER A 364 2.75 -17.93 7.44
CA SER A 364 3.11 -19.33 7.22
C SER A 364 3.50 -20.07 8.49
N GLY A 365 3.72 -19.37 9.63
CA GLY A 365 4.14 -19.97 10.89
C GLY A 365 5.63 -20.32 10.95
N MET A 366 6.46 -19.68 10.12
CA MET A 366 7.91 -19.99 10.02
C MET A 366 8.78 -19.21 11.02
N ASN A 367 8.22 -18.36 11.90
CA ASN A 367 9.01 -17.55 12.85
C ASN A 367 9.95 -18.39 13.70
N THR A 368 9.45 -19.45 14.33
CA THR A 368 10.26 -20.35 15.15
C THR A 368 11.34 -21.05 14.33
N PHE A 369 11.07 -21.37 13.06
CA PHE A 369 12.06 -21.94 12.16
C PHE A 369 13.16 -20.92 11.83
N ALA A 370 12.82 -19.69 11.52
CA ALA A 370 13.77 -18.61 11.23
C ALA A 370 14.68 -18.32 12.43
N GLU A 371 14.14 -18.34 13.64
CA GLU A 371 14.91 -18.16 14.88
C GLU A 371 15.86 -19.34 15.19
N ARG A 372 15.38 -20.58 15.00
CA ARG A 372 16.16 -21.79 15.34
C ARG A 372 17.18 -22.19 14.29
N PHE A 373 16.90 -21.87 13.02
CA PHE A 373 17.71 -22.27 11.88
C PHE A 373 17.97 -21.10 10.92
N PRO A 374 18.55 -19.97 11.39
CA PRO A 374 18.70 -18.75 10.60
C PRO A 374 19.50 -18.96 9.30
N ASP A 375 20.50 -19.84 9.32
CA ASP A 375 21.33 -20.16 8.12
C ASP A 375 20.60 -21.06 7.10
N ARG A 376 19.37 -21.46 7.39
CA ARG A 376 18.53 -22.33 6.56
C ARG A 376 17.14 -21.75 6.32
N PHE A 377 16.99 -20.47 6.62
CA PHE A 377 15.77 -19.70 6.37
C PHE A 377 16.06 -18.61 5.37
N GLU A 378 15.24 -18.55 4.31
CA GLU A 378 15.33 -17.53 3.26
C GLU A 378 13.98 -16.82 3.11
N ASP A 379 13.99 -15.50 3.29
CA ASP A 379 12.89 -14.65 2.87
C ASP A 379 13.29 -13.94 1.57
N VAL A 380 12.58 -14.22 0.50
CA VAL A 380 12.90 -13.71 -0.85
C VAL A 380 12.13 -12.44 -1.21
N ALA A 381 11.56 -11.74 -0.24
CA ALA A 381 10.63 -10.62 -0.44
C ALA A 381 9.36 -11.09 -1.21
N ILE A 382 8.58 -10.16 -1.77
CA ILE A 382 7.36 -10.51 -2.52
C ILE A 382 7.76 -10.99 -3.93
N ALA A 383 8.20 -12.25 -4.03
CA ALA A 383 8.75 -12.82 -5.26
C ALA A 383 8.47 -14.34 -5.35
N GLU A 384 7.19 -14.72 -5.48
CA GLU A 384 6.75 -16.12 -5.42
C GLU A 384 7.37 -16.97 -6.53
N GLN A 385 7.44 -16.46 -7.76
CA GLN A 385 8.05 -17.16 -8.90
C GLN A 385 9.54 -17.42 -8.67
N HIS A 386 10.24 -16.43 -8.11
CA HIS A 386 11.65 -16.55 -7.73
C HIS A 386 11.83 -17.58 -6.61
N ALA A 387 10.97 -17.56 -5.58
CA ALA A 387 11.02 -18.53 -4.47
C ALA A 387 10.99 -19.97 -4.98
N VAL A 388 10.08 -20.28 -5.90
CA VAL A 388 9.95 -21.62 -6.48
C VAL A 388 11.16 -21.97 -7.35
N THR A 389 11.65 -21.02 -8.16
CA THR A 389 12.78 -21.27 -9.07
C THR A 389 14.09 -21.43 -8.31
N VAL A 390 14.36 -20.62 -7.29
CA VAL A 390 15.57 -20.75 -6.45
C VAL A 390 15.54 -22.06 -5.65
N ALA A 391 14.36 -22.44 -5.15
CA ALA A 391 14.16 -23.72 -4.48
C ALA A 391 14.51 -24.91 -5.43
N ALA A 392 14.05 -24.84 -6.67
CA ALA A 392 14.39 -25.84 -7.67
C ALA A 392 15.92 -25.94 -7.90
N GLY A 393 16.61 -24.78 -8.00
CA GLY A 393 18.08 -24.74 -8.10
C GLY A 393 18.77 -25.37 -6.89
N MET A 394 18.33 -25.04 -5.67
CA MET A 394 18.86 -25.66 -4.44
C MET A 394 18.63 -27.17 -4.39
N ALA A 395 17.48 -27.64 -4.90
CA ALA A 395 17.17 -29.06 -4.96
C ALA A 395 18.11 -29.81 -5.91
N CYS A 396 18.52 -29.19 -7.02
CA CYS A 396 19.50 -29.76 -7.94
C CYS A 396 20.85 -30.02 -7.27
N GLU A 397 21.21 -29.24 -6.25
CA GLU A 397 22.45 -29.38 -5.48
C GLU A 397 22.26 -30.25 -4.20
N GLY A 398 21.15 -30.97 -4.10
CA GLY A 398 20.88 -31.94 -3.02
C GLY A 398 20.25 -31.36 -1.74
N SER A 399 19.93 -30.08 -1.70
CA SER A 399 19.13 -29.50 -0.63
C SER A 399 17.67 -29.98 -0.70
N LYS A 400 16.93 -29.81 0.38
CA LYS A 400 15.50 -30.10 0.48
C LYS A 400 14.70 -28.83 0.82
N PRO A 401 14.50 -27.94 -0.14
CA PRO A 401 13.78 -26.71 0.11
C PRO A 401 12.29 -26.95 0.30
N VAL A 402 11.71 -26.24 1.24
CA VAL A 402 10.27 -26.16 1.51
C VAL A 402 9.85 -24.72 1.31
N VAL A 403 9.04 -24.47 0.30
CA VAL A 403 8.51 -23.13 -0.02
C VAL A 403 7.13 -22.98 0.58
N ALA A 404 6.96 -22.01 1.46
CA ALA A 404 5.69 -21.72 2.13
C ALA A 404 5.05 -20.45 1.52
N ILE A 405 3.94 -20.64 0.80
CA ILE A 405 3.15 -19.61 0.15
C ILE A 405 1.67 -19.83 0.51
N TYR A 406 0.92 -18.76 0.82
CA TYR A 406 -0.52 -18.82 1.09
C TYR A 406 -1.30 -17.68 0.43
#